data_cd2013a2a4b9633425f96502b31e5316
#
_entry.id   cd2013a2a4b9633425f96502b31e5316
#
_cell.length_a   1.000
_cell.length_b   1.000
_cell.length_c   1.000
_cell.angle_alpha   90.00
_cell.angle_beta   90.00
_cell.angle_gamma   90.00
#
_symmetry.space_group_name_H-M   'P 1'
#
loop_
_entity.id
_entity.type
_entity.pdbx_description
1 polymer ?
#
loop_
_entity_poly.entity_id
_entity_poly.type
_entity_poly.pdbx_seq_one_letter_code
_entity_poly.pdbx_strand_id
1 'polypeptide(L)'
;MPTPQHPPFDPDASLEELAGVGKNRRFDEIIDDEEFEDIQVICKRGEEVIPLAKPSRAFYFGDRNLYDQEAKRFDQEEKARILNTDQFPRNLARFDELKRSCQRGFVIPFVGAGMSKSAGCPEWREYLLNLCDDANLDRDVMRVRLEENSDYEGVMHDLVTALGVNRFNLDFERDFKTPDDIEGAVTLLPKLFDSSVITTNFDRVLEKVYENDATSFVEKVTGRGQAGAFFRAIPAGDRYLLKLHGNLDNAAERVLNKAEYDAAYGNDGNIHFDFPLPKLLKRLFTSYSFLFLGCSLSADRTIQTFMRVAQLEGQENLPHHYALLACPTDAAKKAAIDQRLADAHITPLWYPEGEHGYVEQMLGLLLD
;
A
#
# COMPACT_ATOMS: atom_id res chain seq x y z
N MET A 1 -23.86 -35.05 33.88
CA MET A 1 -23.79 -33.84 33.08
C MET A 1 -22.62 -33.01 33.61
N PRO A 2 -21.63 -32.63 32.82
CA PRO A 2 -20.57 -31.79 33.33
C PRO A 2 -21.17 -30.38 33.56
N THR A 3 -20.90 -29.84 34.73
CA THR A 3 -21.21 -28.45 35.12
C THR A 3 -20.55 -27.52 34.11
N PRO A 4 -21.26 -26.51 33.58
CA PRO A 4 -20.64 -25.52 32.71
C PRO A 4 -19.57 -24.79 33.52
N GLN A 5 -18.31 -24.96 33.09
CA GLN A 5 -17.21 -24.15 33.61
C GLN A 5 -17.44 -22.70 33.04
N HIS A 6 -17.90 -21.82 33.90
CA HIS A 6 -17.85 -20.40 33.62
C HIS A 6 -16.37 -20.02 33.44
N PRO A 7 -16.04 -19.19 32.43
CA PRO A 7 -14.68 -18.64 32.32
C PRO A 7 -14.33 -17.97 33.66
N PRO A 8 -13.06 -17.99 34.07
CA PRO A 8 -12.64 -17.33 35.30
C PRO A 8 -13.05 -15.86 35.23
N PHE A 9 -13.63 -15.37 36.30
CA PHE A 9 -14.00 -13.97 36.45
C PHE A 9 -12.74 -13.10 36.28
N ASP A 10 -12.74 -12.24 35.29
CA ASP A 10 -11.71 -11.22 35.09
C ASP A 10 -12.21 -9.89 35.68
N PRO A 11 -11.68 -9.50 36.87
CA PRO A 11 -12.12 -8.26 37.51
C PRO A 11 -11.79 -7.02 36.68
N ASP A 12 -10.70 -7.05 35.90
CA ASP A 12 -10.29 -5.92 35.04
C ASP A 12 -11.28 -5.71 33.88
N ALA A 13 -11.70 -6.81 33.22
CA ALA A 13 -12.70 -6.75 32.15
C ALA A 13 -14.05 -6.22 32.68
N SER A 14 -14.48 -6.64 33.86
CA SER A 14 -15.72 -6.17 34.48
C SER A 14 -15.69 -4.70 34.85
N LEU A 15 -14.54 -4.18 35.28
CA LEU A 15 -14.35 -2.76 35.56
C LEU A 15 -14.37 -1.92 34.27
N GLU A 16 -13.79 -2.44 33.19
CA GLU A 16 -13.82 -1.80 31.87
C GLU A 16 -15.24 -1.68 31.29
N GLU A 17 -16.02 -2.76 31.38
CA GLU A 17 -17.42 -2.75 30.99
C GLU A 17 -18.22 -1.70 31.78
N LEU A 18 -17.99 -1.60 33.09
CA LEU A 18 -18.62 -0.61 33.96
C LEU A 18 -18.17 0.82 33.67
N ALA A 19 -16.92 1.01 33.25
CA ALA A 19 -16.39 2.33 32.88
C ALA A 19 -16.92 2.82 31.52
N GLY A 20 -17.42 1.90 30.66
CA GLY A 20 -18.07 2.22 29.38
C GLY A 20 -17.17 2.90 28.35
N VAL A 21 -15.85 2.73 28.40
CA VAL A 21 -14.91 3.48 27.57
C VAL A 21 -13.74 2.60 27.11
N GLY A 22 -13.40 2.75 25.82
CA GLY A 22 -12.23 2.12 25.25
C GLY A 22 -10.93 2.67 25.82
N LYS A 23 -9.93 1.78 25.97
CA LYS A 23 -8.56 2.11 26.34
C LYS A 23 -7.68 2.24 25.08
N ASN A 24 -6.54 2.90 25.23
CA ASN A 24 -5.53 2.94 24.20
C ASN A 24 -4.60 1.73 24.33
N ARG A 25 -4.82 0.70 23.52
CA ARG A 25 -4.07 -0.54 23.61
C ARG A 25 -2.56 -0.37 23.46
N ARG A 26 -2.10 0.47 22.54
CA ARG A 26 -0.66 0.70 22.31
C ARG A 26 -0.01 1.42 23.49
N PHE A 27 -0.71 2.41 24.03
CA PHE A 27 -0.27 3.13 25.23
C PHE A 27 -0.22 2.21 26.44
N ASP A 28 -1.23 1.36 26.61
CA ASP A 28 -1.29 0.36 27.68
C ASP A 28 -0.15 -0.63 27.61
N GLU A 29 0.16 -1.17 26.41
CA GLU A 29 1.26 -2.10 26.21
C GLU A 29 2.61 -1.50 26.64
N ILE A 30 2.87 -0.23 26.34
CA ILE A 30 4.12 0.42 26.75
C ILE A 30 4.19 0.62 28.26
N ILE A 31 3.10 1.07 28.88
CA ILE A 31 3.06 1.23 30.35
C ILE A 31 3.21 -0.12 31.06
N ASP A 32 2.61 -1.18 30.51
CA ASP A 32 2.68 -2.52 31.10
C ASP A 32 4.05 -3.19 30.89
N ASP A 33 4.81 -2.81 29.85
CA ASP A 33 6.15 -3.31 29.58
C ASP A 33 7.27 -2.58 30.37
N GLU A 34 6.99 -1.40 30.94
CA GLU A 34 7.92 -0.75 31.85
C GLU A 34 7.99 -1.58 33.13
N GLU A 35 9.20 -2.03 33.52
CA GLU A 35 9.46 -2.75 34.75
C GLU A 35 9.19 -1.83 35.97
N PHE A 36 7.94 -1.73 36.37
CA PHE A 36 7.59 -1.18 37.67
C PHE A 36 7.65 -2.29 38.69
N GLU A 37 8.79 -2.41 39.40
CA GLU A 37 8.91 -3.32 40.53
C GLU A 37 7.88 -2.95 41.60
N ASP A 38 6.93 -3.90 41.91
CA ASP A 38 6.03 -3.89 43.07
C ASP A 38 4.94 -2.81 43.16
N ILE A 39 4.42 -2.27 42.09
CA ILE A 39 3.21 -1.43 42.17
C ILE A 39 1.96 -2.33 42.22
N GLN A 40 1.49 -2.61 43.43
CA GLN A 40 0.14 -3.16 43.64
C GLN A 40 -0.85 -2.00 43.77
N VAL A 41 -1.66 -1.78 42.74
CA VAL A 41 -2.78 -0.86 42.83
C VAL A 41 -4.03 -1.59 43.26
N ILE A 42 -4.67 -1.08 44.28
CA ILE A 42 -5.87 -1.65 44.87
C ILE A 42 -7.03 -0.67 44.62
N CYS A 43 -7.98 -1.07 43.78
CA CYS A 43 -9.24 -0.35 43.63
C CYS A 43 -10.24 -0.80 44.71
N LYS A 44 -10.88 0.18 45.36
CA LYS A 44 -11.98 -0.11 46.30
C LYS A 44 -13.32 0.19 45.66
N ARG A 45 -14.19 -0.80 45.60
CA ARG A 45 -15.57 -0.67 45.19
C ARG A 45 -16.46 -0.99 46.40
N GLY A 46 -16.86 0.05 47.18
CA GLY A 46 -17.50 -0.16 48.49
C GLY A 46 -16.54 -0.84 49.47
N GLU A 47 -16.88 -2.02 49.95
CA GLU A 47 -16.02 -2.84 50.83
C GLU A 47 -15.14 -3.82 50.05
N GLU A 48 -15.35 -3.97 48.74
CA GLU A 48 -14.61 -4.89 47.88
C GLU A 48 -13.26 -4.30 47.49
N VAL A 49 -12.20 -5.10 47.63
CA VAL A 49 -10.82 -4.74 47.29
C VAL A 49 -10.43 -5.54 46.05
N ILE A 50 -10.18 -4.85 44.94
CA ILE A 50 -9.81 -5.47 43.69
C ILE A 50 -8.34 -5.13 43.40
N PRO A 51 -7.43 -6.10 43.38
CA PRO A 51 -6.06 -5.88 42.98
C PRO A 51 -5.99 -5.73 41.44
N LEU A 52 -5.40 -4.65 40.97
CA LEU A 52 -5.12 -4.42 39.55
C LEU A 52 -3.70 -4.88 39.27
N ALA A 53 -3.55 -5.91 38.42
CA ALA A 53 -2.26 -6.55 38.17
C ALA A 53 -1.38 -5.77 37.17
N LYS A 54 -1.96 -4.82 36.43
CA LYS A 54 -1.27 -4.10 35.35
C LYS A 54 -1.19 -2.59 35.63
N PRO A 55 -0.01 -1.98 35.48
CA PRO A 55 0.16 -0.52 35.66
C PRO A 55 -0.80 0.33 34.84
N SER A 56 -1.07 -0.05 33.57
CA SER A 56 -2.03 0.64 32.70
C SER A 56 -3.44 0.66 33.27
N ARG A 57 -3.87 -0.43 33.90
CA ARG A 57 -5.17 -0.54 34.59
C ARG A 57 -5.25 0.37 35.78
N ALA A 58 -4.19 0.37 36.56
CA ALA A 58 -4.05 1.23 37.71
C ALA A 58 -4.17 2.72 37.36
N PHE A 59 -3.48 3.10 36.28
CA PHE A 59 -3.51 4.45 35.78
C PHE A 59 -4.91 4.85 35.28
N TYR A 60 -5.51 3.98 34.45
CA TYR A 60 -6.84 4.21 33.90
C TYR A 60 -7.96 4.40 34.93
N PHE A 61 -7.94 3.60 36.00
CA PHE A 61 -8.95 3.68 37.06
C PHE A 61 -8.58 4.67 38.18
N GLY A 62 -7.31 4.96 38.34
CA GLY A 62 -6.82 5.88 39.38
C GLY A 62 -7.01 7.34 39.04
N ASP A 63 -6.62 7.75 37.85
CA ASP A 63 -6.83 9.09 37.32
C ASP A 63 -7.15 9.06 35.83
N ARG A 64 -8.43 8.96 35.53
CA ARG A 64 -8.96 8.90 34.18
C ARG A 64 -8.59 10.11 33.34
N ASN A 65 -8.66 11.30 33.90
CA ASN A 65 -8.38 12.52 33.15
C ASN A 65 -6.91 12.57 32.72
N LEU A 66 -6.02 12.22 33.64
CA LEU A 66 -4.59 12.17 33.32
C LEU A 66 -4.28 11.07 32.33
N TYR A 67 -4.87 9.88 32.47
CA TYR A 67 -4.72 8.80 31.50
C TYR A 67 -5.13 9.23 30.08
N ASP A 68 -6.33 9.84 29.92
CA ASP A 68 -6.82 10.29 28.62
C ASP A 68 -5.92 11.39 28.02
N GLN A 69 -5.32 12.25 28.84
CA GLN A 69 -4.36 13.27 28.39
C GLN A 69 -3.04 12.66 27.91
N GLU A 70 -2.47 11.73 28.67
CA GLU A 70 -1.22 11.08 28.36
C GLU A 70 -1.35 10.14 27.15
N ALA A 71 -2.43 9.35 27.07
CA ALA A 71 -2.74 8.52 25.92
C ALA A 71 -2.86 9.36 24.63
N LYS A 72 -3.56 10.49 24.72
CA LYS A 72 -3.67 11.43 23.58
C LYS A 72 -2.34 12.04 23.19
N ARG A 73 -1.50 12.40 24.16
CA ARG A 73 -0.16 12.91 23.91
C ARG A 73 0.70 11.85 23.22
N PHE A 74 0.66 10.62 23.73
CA PHE A 74 1.36 9.48 23.15
C PHE A 74 0.96 9.25 21.68
N ASP A 75 -0.35 9.22 21.37
CA ASP A 75 -0.85 9.07 20.00
C ASP A 75 -0.35 10.17 19.07
N GLN A 76 -0.29 11.41 19.57
CA GLN A 76 0.21 12.55 18.80
C GLN A 76 1.71 12.44 18.53
N GLU A 77 2.50 12.09 19.55
CA GLU A 77 3.94 11.91 19.44
C GLU A 77 4.28 10.71 18.53
N GLU A 78 3.59 9.59 18.67
CA GLU A 78 3.78 8.42 17.83
C GLU A 78 3.40 8.70 16.38
N LYS A 79 2.26 9.34 16.16
CA LYS A 79 1.84 9.78 14.83
C LYS A 79 2.88 10.72 14.20
N ALA A 80 3.41 11.69 14.97
CA ALA A 80 4.44 12.60 14.49
C ALA A 80 5.74 11.85 14.14
N ARG A 81 6.12 10.85 14.94
CA ARG A 81 7.28 9.97 14.72
C ARG A 81 7.11 9.13 13.46
N ILE A 82 5.96 8.44 13.30
CA ILE A 82 5.68 7.59 12.14
C ILE A 82 5.62 8.42 10.86
N LEU A 83 5.00 9.60 10.92
CA LEU A 83 4.93 10.52 9.77
C LEU A 83 6.24 11.29 9.54
N ASN A 84 7.23 11.11 10.43
CA ASN A 84 8.52 11.79 10.41
C ASN A 84 8.38 13.31 10.16
N THR A 85 7.57 13.95 10.99
CA THR A 85 7.18 15.37 10.81
C THR A 85 8.33 16.34 10.94
N ASP A 86 9.41 15.97 11.61
CA ASP A 86 10.64 16.77 11.72
C ASP A 86 11.33 16.91 10.36
N GLN A 87 11.42 15.82 9.61
CA GLN A 87 12.00 15.80 8.26
C GLN A 87 10.98 16.20 7.19
N PHE A 88 9.72 15.82 7.37
CA PHE A 88 8.63 16.04 6.42
C PHE A 88 7.42 16.76 7.05
N PRO A 89 7.54 18.07 7.36
CA PRO A 89 6.51 18.80 8.13
C PRO A 89 5.10 18.79 7.50
N ARG A 90 5.02 18.60 6.18
CA ARG A 90 3.73 18.54 5.48
C ARG A 90 3.01 17.20 5.59
N ASN A 91 3.70 16.14 6.03
CA ASN A 91 3.13 14.79 6.09
C ASN A 91 1.91 14.74 7.02
N LEU A 92 1.91 15.42 8.14
CA LEU A 92 0.80 15.38 9.09
C LEU A 92 -0.52 15.87 8.45
N ALA A 93 -0.51 17.05 7.84
CA ALA A 93 -1.70 17.60 7.19
C ALA A 93 -2.18 16.73 6.01
N ARG A 94 -1.25 16.24 5.20
CA ARG A 94 -1.53 15.36 4.05
C ARG A 94 -2.10 14.01 4.50
N PHE A 95 -1.56 13.46 5.57
CA PHE A 95 -2.04 12.21 6.15
C PHE A 95 -3.46 12.36 6.70
N ASP A 96 -3.76 13.44 7.41
CA ASP A 96 -5.09 13.71 7.93
C ASP A 96 -6.13 13.87 6.81
N GLU A 97 -5.73 14.42 5.69
CA GLU A 97 -6.57 14.53 4.50
C GLU A 97 -6.81 13.17 3.84
N LEU A 98 -5.74 12.37 3.67
CA LEU A 98 -5.83 10.99 3.19
C LEU A 98 -6.73 10.14 4.09
N LYS A 99 -6.53 10.18 5.42
CA LYS A 99 -7.33 9.41 6.39
C LYS A 99 -8.81 9.72 6.27
N ARG A 100 -9.17 11.01 6.19
CA ARG A 100 -10.57 11.43 5.96
C ARG A 100 -11.12 10.91 4.63
N SER A 101 -10.30 10.85 3.59
CA SER A 101 -10.72 10.33 2.29
C SER A 101 -10.92 8.82 2.31
N CYS A 102 -10.05 8.07 3.00
CA CYS A 102 -10.21 6.62 3.22
C CYS A 102 -11.48 6.30 4.01
N GLN A 103 -11.74 7.01 5.12
CA GLN A 103 -12.93 6.83 5.96
C GLN A 103 -14.25 7.06 5.20
N ARG A 104 -14.22 7.86 4.13
CA ARG A 104 -15.38 8.09 3.26
C ARG A 104 -15.56 7.02 2.18
N GLY A 105 -14.63 6.08 2.06
CA GLY A 105 -14.68 5.01 1.07
C GLY A 105 -14.39 5.46 -0.38
N PHE A 106 -13.78 6.64 -0.57
CA PHE A 106 -13.51 7.19 -1.91
C PHE A 106 -12.11 6.89 -2.45
N VAL A 107 -11.27 6.19 -1.67
CA VAL A 107 -9.89 5.90 -2.05
C VAL A 107 -9.78 4.47 -2.59
N ILE A 108 -9.22 4.33 -3.78
CA ILE A 108 -8.86 3.04 -4.38
C ILE A 108 -7.35 2.85 -4.25
N PRO A 109 -6.88 1.77 -3.62
CA PRO A 109 -5.45 1.46 -3.60
C PRO A 109 -4.95 1.08 -4.99
N PHE A 110 -3.85 1.72 -5.40
CA PHE A 110 -3.10 1.44 -6.61
C PHE A 110 -1.75 0.83 -6.21
N VAL A 111 -1.63 -0.48 -6.42
CA VAL A 111 -0.55 -1.29 -5.84
C VAL A 111 0.50 -1.62 -6.88
N GLY A 112 1.76 -1.28 -6.58
CA GLY A 112 2.92 -1.61 -7.39
C GLY A 112 3.80 -2.69 -6.77
N ALA A 113 4.88 -3.05 -7.46
CA ALA A 113 5.77 -4.17 -7.15
C ALA A 113 6.44 -4.07 -5.76
N GLY A 114 6.64 -2.85 -5.25
CA GLY A 114 7.21 -2.66 -3.92
C GLY A 114 6.39 -3.29 -2.78
N MET A 115 5.07 -3.46 -2.96
CA MET A 115 4.21 -4.14 -1.98
C MET A 115 4.35 -5.67 -2.02
N SER A 116 4.85 -6.24 -3.11
CA SER A 116 5.10 -7.69 -3.24
C SER A 116 6.52 -8.08 -2.85
N LYS A 117 7.40 -7.10 -2.59
CA LYS A 117 8.79 -7.36 -2.18
C LYS A 117 8.89 -8.11 -0.86
N SER A 118 8.13 -7.70 0.15
CA SER A 118 8.08 -8.37 1.45
C SER A 118 7.55 -9.82 1.35
N ALA A 119 6.78 -10.12 0.32
CA ALA A 119 6.33 -11.47 -0.01
C ALA A 119 7.38 -12.29 -0.79
N GLY A 120 8.58 -11.76 -1.04
CA GLY A 120 9.67 -12.45 -1.75
C GLY A 120 9.60 -12.38 -3.27
N CYS A 121 8.68 -11.59 -3.84
CA CYS A 121 8.70 -11.34 -5.29
C CYS A 121 9.90 -10.46 -5.66
N PRO A 122 10.57 -10.73 -6.79
CA PRO A 122 11.74 -9.96 -7.20
C PRO A 122 11.37 -8.53 -7.58
N GLU A 123 12.28 -7.60 -7.32
CA GLU A 123 12.17 -6.24 -7.87
C GLU A 123 12.48 -6.25 -9.37
N TRP A 124 11.72 -5.44 -10.14
CA TRP A 124 11.85 -5.40 -11.60
C TRP A 124 13.25 -5.17 -12.10
N ARG A 125 13.96 -4.18 -11.56
CA ARG A 125 15.31 -3.84 -11.98
C ARG A 125 16.27 -5.02 -11.76
N GLU A 126 16.23 -5.60 -10.58
CA GLU A 126 17.08 -6.72 -10.21
C GLU A 126 16.77 -7.97 -11.05
N TYR A 127 15.48 -8.25 -11.23
CA TYR A 127 15.02 -9.34 -12.09
C TYR A 127 15.54 -9.22 -13.51
N LEU A 128 15.41 -8.06 -14.15
CA LEU A 128 15.90 -7.82 -15.51
C LEU A 128 17.43 -7.96 -15.60
N LEU A 129 18.16 -7.43 -14.63
CA LEU A 129 19.61 -7.55 -14.59
C LEU A 129 20.08 -8.99 -14.37
N ASN A 130 19.34 -9.81 -13.64
CA ASN A 130 19.67 -11.22 -13.45
C ASN A 130 19.44 -12.05 -14.71
N LEU A 131 18.49 -11.68 -15.55
CA LEU A 131 18.25 -12.33 -16.84
C LEU A 131 19.31 -12.01 -17.90
N CYS A 132 20.13 -10.96 -17.72
CA CYS A 132 21.14 -10.57 -18.71
C CYS A 132 22.19 -11.67 -18.98
N ASP A 133 22.60 -12.36 -17.92
CA ASP A 133 23.59 -13.44 -18.05
C ASP A 133 23.04 -14.61 -18.91
N ASP A 134 21.79 -15.01 -18.68
CA ASP A 134 21.11 -16.05 -19.43
C ASP A 134 20.80 -15.64 -20.89
N ALA A 135 20.57 -14.34 -21.09
CA ALA A 135 20.33 -13.74 -22.40
C ALA A 135 21.62 -13.43 -23.18
N ASN A 136 22.80 -13.59 -22.56
CA ASN A 136 24.11 -13.17 -23.10
C ASN A 136 24.11 -11.67 -23.51
N LEU A 137 23.50 -10.82 -22.69
CA LEU A 137 23.47 -9.36 -22.85
C LEU A 137 24.40 -8.70 -21.84
N ASP A 138 25.00 -7.57 -22.23
CA ASP A 138 25.89 -6.81 -21.35
C ASP A 138 25.11 -6.18 -20.18
N ARG A 139 25.34 -6.72 -18.97
CA ARG A 139 24.65 -6.31 -17.73
C ARG A 139 24.89 -4.84 -17.39
N ASP A 140 26.09 -4.30 -17.67
CA ASP A 140 26.43 -2.91 -17.34
C ASP A 140 25.72 -1.95 -18.29
N VAL A 141 25.63 -2.30 -19.58
CA VAL A 141 24.84 -1.54 -20.56
C VAL A 141 23.37 -1.52 -20.17
N MET A 142 22.82 -2.68 -19.79
CA MET A 142 21.40 -2.77 -19.36
C MET A 142 21.15 -2.00 -18.07
N ARG A 143 22.11 -2.01 -17.12
CA ARG A 143 22.00 -1.23 -15.89
C ARG A 143 21.90 0.28 -16.17
N VAL A 144 22.75 0.82 -17.03
CA VAL A 144 22.72 2.24 -17.42
C VAL A 144 21.36 2.59 -18.04
N ARG A 145 20.82 1.75 -18.92
CA ARG A 145 19.48 1.97 -19.52
C ARG A 145 18.36 2.02 -18.47
N LEU A 146 18.41 1.11 -17.49
CA LEU A 146 17.41 1.06 -16.42
C LEU A 146 17.53 2.22 -15.43
N GLU A 147 18.76 2.57 -15.02
CA GLU A 147 19.00 3.56 -13.96
C GLU A 147 18.96 5.01 -14.46
N GLU A 148 19.54 5.29 -15.60
CA GLU A 148 19.65 6.64 -16.14
C GLU A 148 18.47 7.00 -17.08
N ASN A 149 18.01 6.03 -17.87
CA ASN A 149 17.00 6.28 -18.89
C ASN A 149 15.60 5.76 -18.52
N SER A 150 15.47 4.98 -17.44
CA SER A 150 14.23 4.29 -17.04
C SER A 150 13.64 3.42 -18.18
N ASP A 151 14.49 2.85 -19.05
CA ASP A 151 14.11 2.11 -20.25
C ASP A 151 13.78 0.64 -19.95
N TYR A 152 12.81 0.43 -19.09
CA TYR A 152 12.34 -0.92 -18.72
C TYR A 152 11.71 -1.66 -19.90
N GLU A 153 10.94 -0.97 -20.73
CA GLU A 153 10.25 -1.54 -21.89
C GLU A 153 11.22 -2.04 -22.96
N GLY A 154 12.27 -1.25 -23.25
CA GLY A 154 13.29 -1.61 -24.23
C GLY A 154 14.21 -2.73 -23.75
N VAL A 155 14.66 -2.68 -22.48
CA VAL A 155 15.48 -3.75 -21.88
C VAL A 155 14.69 -5.07 -21.86
N MET A 156 13.41 -5.02 -21.50
CA MET A 156 12.53 -6.19 -21.55
C MET A 156 12.39 -6.74 -22.98
N HIS A 157 12.24 -5.87 -23.97
CA HIS A 157 12.16 -6.27 -25.36
C HIS A 157 13.41 -7.04 -25.82
N ASP A 158 14.58 -6.52 -25.48
CA ASP A 158 15.85 -7.15 -25.85
C ASP A 158 16.05 -8.51 -25.15
N LEU A 159 15.71 -8.60 -23.85
CA LEU A 159 15.74 -9.85 -23.08
C LEU A 159 14.81 -10.92 -23.67
N VAL A 160 13.56 -10.56 -23.94
CA VAL A 160 12.57 -11.49 -24.56
C VAL A 160 13.03 -11.93 -25.93
N THR A 161 13.63 -11.04 -26.71
CA THR A 161 14.17 -11.36 -28.05
C THR A 161 15.36 -12.34 -27.97
N ALA A 162 16.27 -12.10 -27.02
CA ALA A 162 17.48 -12.92 -26.85
C ALA A 162 17.17 -14.31 -26.28
N LEU A 163 16.29 -14.39 -25.26
CA LEU A 163 15.89 -15.65 -24.61
C LEU A 163 14.92 -16.48 -25.46
N GLY A 164 14.10 -15.80 -26.26
CA GLY A 164 12.94 -16.36 -26.92
C GLY A 164 11.70 -16.38 -26.01
N VAL A 165 10.54 -16.07 -26.57
CA VAL A 165 9.28 -15.86 -25.86
C VAL A 165 8.88 -17.02 -24.94
N ASN A 166 9.05 -18.28 -25.42
CA ASN A 166 8.65 -19.45 -24.65
C ASN A 166 9.52 -19.64 -23.39
N ARG A 167 10.84 -19.51 -23.52
CA ARG A 167 11.76 -19.62 -22.37
C ARG A 167 11.50 -18.51 -21.38
N PHE A 168 11.42 -17.27 -21.86
CA PHE A 168 11.11 -16.11 -21.03
C PHE A 168 9.81 -16.32 -20.22
N ASN A 169 8.73 -16.77 -20.85
CA ASN A 169 7.46 -17.00 -20.16
C ASN A 169 7.56 -18.05 -19.05
N LEU A 170 8.28 -19.15 -19.28
CA LEU A 170 8.49 -20.18 -18.26
C LEU A 170 9.31 -19.67 -17.08
N ASP A 171 10.40 -18.94 -17.32
CA ASP A 171 11.22 -18.34 -16.28
C ASP A 171 10.42 -17.27 -15.50
N PHE A 172 9.67 -16.43 -16.20
CA PHE A 172 8.82 -15.40 -15.60
C PHE A 172 7.74 -15.99 -14.67
N GLU A 173 7.06 -17.04 -15.10
CA GLU A 173 6.03 -17.71 -14.29
C GLU A 173 6.62 -18.39 -13.04
N ARG A 174 7.84 -18.95 -13.17
CA ARG A 174 8.56 -19.54 -12.04
C ARG A 174 9.00 -18.49 -11.04
N ASP A 175 9.60 -17.40 -11.51
CA ASP A 175 10.28 -16.41 -10.67
C ASP A 175 9.29 -15.46 -9.96
N PHE A 176 8.11 -15.24 -10.55
CA PHE A 176 7.01 -14.47 -9.94
C PHE A 176 5.95 -15.34 -9.26
N LYS A 177 6.28 -16.62 -9.03
CA LYS A 177 5.38 -17.49 -8.25
C LYS A 177 5.21 -16.94 -6.85
N THR A 178 3.97 -16.70 -6.45
CA THR A 178 3.61 -16.17 -5.13
C THR A 178 3.97 -17.18 -4.03
N PRO A 179 4.73 -16.77 -3.00
CA PRO A 179 5.07 -17.62 -1.87
C PRO A 179 3.84 -17.97 -1.02
N ASP A 180 4.01 -18.96 -0.13
CA ASP A 180 2.92 -19.40 0.74
C ASP A 180 2.72 -18.47 1.92
N ASP A 181 3.77 -17.96 2.51
CA ASP A 181 3.74 -17.01 3.61
C ASP A 181 3.94 -15.59 3.07
N ILE A 182 3.01 -14.70 3.39
CA ILE A 182 3.04 -13.29 2.98
C ILE A 182 3.00 -12.44 4.22
N GLU A 183 3.98 -11.56 4.35
CA GLU A 183 4.13 -10.63 5.48
C GLU A 183 4.23 -9.18 5.00
N GLY A 184 4.20 -8.24 5.97
CA GLY A 184 4.43 -6.82 5.77
C GLY A 184 3.19 -6.04 5.35
N ALA A 185 3.42 -4.83 4.90
CA ALA A 185 2.40 -3.80 4.66
C ALA A 185 1.21 -4.25 3.78
N VAL A 186 1.44 -5.18 2.84
CA VAL A 186 0.39 -5.69 1.94
C VAL A 186 -0.73 -6.42 2.69
N THR A 187 -0.44 -7.03 3.85
CA THR A 187 -1.41 -7.76 4.68
C THR A 187 -2.44 -6.85 5.37
N LEU A 188 -2.17 -5.55 5.41
CA LEU A 188 -3.08 -4.56 5.98
C LEU A 188 -4.16 -4.11 4.98
N LEU A 189 -3.95 -4.35 3.68
CA LEU A 189 -4.84 -3.83 2.64
C LEU A 189 -6.29 -4.33 2.74
N PRO A 190 -6.58 -5.63 3.02
CA PRO A 190 -7.95 -6.10 3.19
C PRO A 190 -8.72 -5.43 4.33
N LYS A 191 -8.00 -5.04 5.38
CA LYS A 191 -8.57 -4.37 6.57
C LYS A 191 -8.83 -2.88 6.32
N LEU A 192 -8.07 -2.27 5.41
CA LEU A 192 -8.15 -0.85 5.08
C LEU A 192 -9.12 -0.56 3.93
N PHE A 193 -9.25 -1.48 2.99
CA PHE A 193 -9.96 -1.24 1.73
C PHE A 193 -10.96 -2.37 1.43
N ASP A 194 -12.23 -2.10 1.70
CA ASP A 194 -13.34 -2.98 1.31
C ASP A 194 -13.64 -2.93 -0.18
N SER A 195 -13.09 -1.95 -0.88
CA SER A 195 -13.35 -1.65 -2.27
C SER A 195 -12.45 -2.46 -3.22
N SER A 196 -12.64 -2.21 -4.51
CA SER A 196 -11.78 -2.75 -5.57
C SER A 196 -10.35 -2.23 -5.48
N VAL A 197 -9.40 -3.01 -5.99
CA VAL A 197 -7.96 -2.72 -6.01
C VAL A 197 -7.45 -2.65 -7.43
N ILE A 198 -6.52 -1.74 -7.70
CA ILE A 198 -5.82 -1.64 -8.99
C ILE A 198 -4.37 -2.04 -8.77
N THR A 199 -3.78 -2.81 -9.69
CA THR A 199 -2.37 -3.18 -9.63
C THR A 199 -1.74 -3.25 -11.02
N THR A 200 -0.44 -2.96 -11.08
CA THR A 200 0.41 -3.26 -12.24
C THR A 200 1.16 -4.58 -12.10
N ASN A 201 1.05 -5.24 -10.93
CA ASN A 201 1.77 -6.47 -10.61
C ASN A 201 1.15 -7.69 -11.32
N PHE A 202 2.00 -8.62 -11.70
CA PHE A 202 1.62 -9.88 -12.34
C PHE A 202 1.40 -11.01 -11.32
N ASP A 203 2.12 -10.95 -10.17
CA ASP A 203 2.03 -11.94 -9.09
C ASP A 203 0.61 -12.07 -8.51
N ARG A 204 0.42 -13.05 -7.62
CA ARG A 204 -0.86 -13.31 -6.95
C ARG A 204 -0.85 -12.93 -5.47
N VAL A 205 0.05 -12.04 -5.06
CA VAL A 205 0.17 -11.63 -3.65
C VAL A 205 -1.14 -11.02 -3.16
N LEU A 206 -1.74 -10.10 -3.92
CA LEU A 206 -3.00 -9.46 -3.54
C LEU A 206 -4.14 -10.48 -3.43
N GLU A 207 -4.28 -11.38 -4.42
CA GLU A 207 -5.30 -12.41 -4.38
C GLU A 207 -5.19 -13.24 -3.10
N LYS A 208 -3.97 -13.69 -2.77
CA LYS A 208 -3.72 -14.55 -1.60
C LYS A 208 -3.94 -13.81 -0.27
N VAL A 209 -3.50 -12.56 -0.17
CA VAL A 209 -3.70 -11.75 1.04
C VAL A 209 -5.19 -11.52 1.32
N TYR A 210 -5.97 -11.22 0.27
CA TYR A 210 -7.42 -11.05 0.42
C TYR A 210 -8.15 -12.38 0.68
N GLU A 211 -7.69 -13.49 0.10
CA GLU A 211 -8.21 -14.83 0.41
C GLU A 211 -7.94 -15.22 1.87
N ASN A 212 -6.75 -14.96 2.38
CA ASN A 212 -6.37 -15.26 3.76
C ASN A 212 -7.19 -14.46 4.79
N ASP A 213 -7.63 -13.25 4.46
CA ASP A 213 -8.47 -12.40 5.31
C ASP A 213 -9.98 -12.69 5.11
N ALA A 214 -10.34 -13.76 4.40
CA ALA A 214 -11.71 -14.13 4.05
C ALA A 214 -12.50 -13.02 3.31
N THR A 215 -11.80 -12.16 2.57
CA THR A 215 -12.33 -11.01 1.84
C THR A 215 -12.01 -11.07 0.35
N SER A 216 -12.05 -12.25 -0.25
CA SER A 216 -11.68 -12.52 -1.63
C SER A 216 -12.32 -11.58 -2.66
N PHE A 217 -11.61 -11.34 -3.75
CA PHE A 217 -12.16 -10.62 -4.90
C PHE A 217 -13.27 -11.42 -5.58
N VAL A 218 -14.37 -10.74 -5.91
CA VAL A 218 -15.49 -11.33 -6.68
C VAL A 218 -15.00 -11.74 -8.07
N GLU A 219 -14.19 -10.88 -8.71
CA GLU A 219 -13.62 -11.13 -10.03
C GLU A 219 -12.28 -10.44 -10.20
N LYS A 220 -11.44 -11.02 -11.05
CA LYS A 220 -10.17 -10.45 -11.51
C LYS A 220 -10.32 -10.08 -12.98
N VAL A 221 -10.03 -8.83 -13.30
CA VAL A 221 -10.12 -8.29 -14.66
C VAL A 221 -8.79 -7.72 -15.11
N THR A 222 -8.51 -7.80 -16.41
CA THR A 222 -7.29 -7.22 -16.98
C THR A 222 -7.58 -5.90 -17.67
N GLY A 223 -6.60 -5.00 -17.71
CA GLY A 223 -6.77 -3.67 -18.26
C GLY A 223 -7.10 -3.64 -19.76
N ARG A 224 -6.68 -4.66 -20.51
CA ARG A 224 -6.97 -4.82 -21.96
C ARG A 224 -8.33 -5.47 -22.25
N GLY A 225 -8.96 -6.11 -21.27
CA GLY A 225 -10.13 -6.94 -21.45
C GLY A 225 -11.43 -6.31 -20.93
N GLN A 226 -11.79 -6.64 -19.69
CA GLN A 226 -13.14 -6.42 -19.15
C GLN A 226 -13.29 -5.16 -18.29
N ALA A 227 -12.62 -4.05 -18.64
CA ALA A 227 -12.67 -2.80 -17.89
C ALA A 227 -14.10 -2.33 -17.53
N GLY A 228 -15.08 -2.63 -18.39
CA GLY A 228 -16.49 -2.31 -18.12
C GLY A 228 -17.07 -2.99 -16.89
N ALA A 229 -16.61 -4.21 -16.54
CA ALA A 229 -17.04 -4.93 -15.35
C ALA A 229 -16.53 -4.20 -14.09
N PHE A 230 -15.26 -3.77 -14.09
CA PHE A 230 -14.67 -3.03 -12.99
C PHE A 230 -15.45 -1.74 -12.64
N PHE A 231 -15.86 -0.98 -13.67
CA PHE A 231 -16.68 0.23 -13.45
C PHE A 231 -18.07 -0.02 -12.89
N ARG A 232 -18.63 -1.19 -13.13
CA ARG A 232 -19.92 -1.58 -12.53
C ARG A 232 -19.77 -2.09 -11.11
N ALA A 233 -18.64 -2.73 -10.79
CA ALA A 233 -18.34 -3.28 -9.48
C ALA A 233 -18.24 -2.21 -8.39
N ILE A 234 -17.53 -1.11 -8.67
CA ILE A 234 -17.27 -0.05 -7.67
C ILE A 234 -18.57 0.52 -7.09
N PRO A 235 -19.55 1.02 -7.87
CA PRO A 235 -20.80 1.54 -7.31
C PRO A 235 -21.69 0.45 -6.73
N ALA A 236 -21.53 -0.82 -7.12
CA ALA A 236 -22.24 -1.96 -6.54
C ALA A 236 -21.67 -2.37 -5.16
N GLY A 237 -20.49 -1.87 -4.79
CA GLY A 237 -19.77 -2.30 -3.60
C GLY A 237 -19.09 -3.65 -3.75
N ASP A 238 -18.98 -4.16 -4.98
CA ASP A 238 -18.29 -5.41 -5.26
C ASP A 238 -16.76 -5.18 -5.29
N ARG A 239 -16.02 -6.13 -4.73
CA ARG A 239 -14.57 -6.07 -4.69
C ARG A 239 -13.96 -6.77 -5.89
N TYR A 240 -13.40 -5.99 -6.82
CA TYR A 240 -12.73 -6.48 -8.02
C TYR A 240 -11.24 -6.16 -7.97
N LEU A 241 -10.41 -7.05 -8.50
CA LEU A 241 -8.99 -6.79 -8.74
C LEU A 241 -8.77 -6.43 -10.22
N LEU A 242 -8.31 -5.21 -10.47
CA LEU A 242 -7.93 -4.76 -11.81
C LEU A 242 -6.41 -4.88 -11.99
N LYS A 243 -5.98 -5.86 -12.79
CA LYS A 243 -4.57 -6.05 -13.17
C LYS A 243 -4.31 -5.33 -14.50
N LEU A 244 -3.77 -4.11 -14.44
CA LEU A 244 -3.62 -3.24 -15.60
C LEU A 244 -2.77 -3.86 -16.70
N HIS A 245 -1.66 -4.49 -16.33
CA HIS A 245 -0.70 -5.05 -17.26
C HIS A 245 -0.86 -6.56 -17.47
N GLY A 246 -1.98 -7.14 -17.04
CA GLY A 246 -2.29 -8.56 -17.21
C GLY A 246 -1.89 -9.45 -16.05
N ASN A 247 -2.01 -10.74 -16.24
CA ASN A 247 -1.80 -11.79 -15.25
C ASN A 247 -0.53 -12.59 -15.51
N LEU A 248 0.00 -13.20 -14.44
CA LEU A 248 1.11 -14.14 -14.54
C LEU A 248 0.78 -15.36 -15.43
N ASP A 249 -0.45 -15.86 -15.34
CA ASP A 249 -0.86 -17.13 -15.99
C ASP A 249 -1.30 -16.97 -17.46
N ASN A 250 -1.43 -15.75 -17.97
CA ASN A 250 -1.89 -15.48 -19.33
C ASN A 250 -0.96 -14.55 -20.09
N ALA A 251 0.02 -15.12 -20.76
CA ALA A 251 1.02 -14.37 -21.52
C ALA A 251 0.42 -13.44 -22.61
N ALA A 252 -0.73 -13.83 -23.20
CA ALA A 252 -1.38 -13.05 -24.25
C ALA A 252 -2.01 -11.73 -23.76
N GLU A 253 -2.30 -11.62 -22.47
CA GLU A 253 -2.86 -10.42 -21.86
C GLU A 253 -1.79 -9.50 -21.23
N ARG A 254 -0.54 -9.94 -21.14
CA ARG A 254 0.54 -9.18 -20.53
C ARG A 254 0.89 -7.93 -21.33
N VAL A 255 1.34 -6.92 -20.62
CA VAL A 255 1.95 -5.69 -21.16
C VAL A 255 3.31 -5.55 -20.50
N LEU A 256 4.36 -6.07 -21.15
CA LEU A 256 5.70 -6.19 -20.60
C LEU A 256 6.77 -5.51 -21.46
N ASN A 257 6.74 -5.75 -22.75
CA ASN A 257 7.75 -5.24 -23.68
C ASN A 257 7.24 -4.02 -24.47
N LYS A 258 8.18 -3.32 -25.13
CA LYS A 258 7.87 -2.11 -25.87
C LYS A 258 6.69 -2.25 -26.85
N ALA A 259 6.63 -3.35 -27.62
CA ALA A 259 5.57 -3.56 -28.60
C ALA A 259 4.19 -3.71 -27.95
N GLU A 260 4.12 -4.38 -26.80
CA GLU A 260 2.91 -4.56 -26.01
C GLU A 260 2.46 -3.22 -25.36
N TYR A 261 3.42 -2.44 -24.86
CA TYR A 261 3.12 -1.09 -24.37
C TYR A 261 2.64 -0.16 -25.48
N ASP A 262 3.27 -0.19 -26.66
CA ASP A 262 2.83 0.59 -27.82
C ASP A 262 1.40 0.21 -28.24
N ALA A 263 1.06 -1.08 -28.23
CA ALA A 263 -0.28 -1.56 -28.53
C ALA A 263 -1.32 -1.19 -27.45
N ALA A 264 -0.91 -1.03 -26.20
CA ALA A 264 -1.80 -0.77 -25.07
C ALA A 264 -1.98 0.72 -24.77
N TYR A 265 -0.95 1.55 -24.94
CA TYR A 265 -0.93 2.97 -24.56
C TYR A 265 -0.85 3.95 -25.73
N GLY A 266 -0.35 3.52 -26.87
CA GLY A 266 -0.10 4.34 -28.05
C GLY A 266 1.35 4.27 -28.50
N ASN A 267 1.59 4.56 -29.78
CA ASN A 267 2.88 4.47 -30.42
C ASN A 267 3.78 5.66 -30.08
N ASP A 268 5.09 5.47 -30.20
CA ASP A 268 6.12 6.51 -30.12
C ASP A 268 6.20 7.28 -28.79
N GLY A 269 5.80 6.64 -27.68
CA GLY A 269 5.80 7.24 -26.34
C GLY A 269 4.73 8.32 -26.12
N ASN A 270 3.87 8.57 -27.10
CA ASN A 270 2.73 9.47 -26.94
C ASN A 270 1.53 8.72 -26.33
N ILE A 271 0.89 9.34 -25.35
CA ILE A 271 -0.32 8.81 -24.73
C ILE A 271 -1.54 9.17 -25.59
N HIS A 272 -2.24 8.14 -26.06
CA HIS A 272 -3.46 8.30 -26.87
C HIS A 272 -4.66 7.73 -26.13
N PHE A 273 -5.63 8.57 -25.78
CA PHE A 273 -6.82 8.18 -25.03
C PHE A 273 -7.84 7.32 -25.80
N ASP A 274 -7.59 7.05 -27.06
CA ASP A 274 -8.34 6.05 -27.85
C ASP A 274 -7.85 4.60 -27.55
N PHE A 275 -6.65 4.46 -26.99
CA PHE A 275 -6.11 3.16 -26.60
C PHE A 275 -6.72 2.67 -25.29
N PRO A 276 -6.77 1.33 -25.09
CA PRO A 276 -7.50 0.72 -23.96
C PRO A 276 -7.05 1.23 -22.58
N LEU A 277 -5.74 1.24 -22.29
CA LEU A 277 -5.23 1.59 -20.99
C LEU A 277 -5.31 3.08 -20.67
N PRO A 278 -4.88 4.02 -21.52
CA PRO A 278 -5.08 5.45 -21.28
C PRO A 278 -6.55 5.85 -21.12
N LYS A 279 -7.43 5.26 -21.93
CA LYS A 279 -8.87 5.49 -21.82
C LYS A 279 -9.44 5.03 -20.48
N LEU A 280 -9.03 3.83 -20.03
CA LEU A 280 -9.40 3.26 -18.75
C LEU A 280 -8.87 4.12 -17.59
N LEU A 281 -7.55 4.41 -17.61
CA LEU A 281 -6.86 5.18 -16.57
C LEU A 281 -7.42 6.60 -16.46
N LYS A 282 -7.68 7.28 -17.59
CA LYS A 282 -8.33 8.60 -17.59
C LYS A 282 -9.65 8.57 -16.82
N ARG A 283 -10.52 7.62 -17.14
CA ARG A 283 -11.82 7.50 -16.50
C ARG A 283 -11.73 7.22 -15.01
N LEU A 284 -10.81 6.34 -14.60
CA LEU A 284 -10.58 6.01 -13.19
C LEU A 284 -10.00 7.19 -12.42
N PHE A 285 -8.97 7.84 -12.98
CA PHE A 285 -8.25 8.93 -12.37
C PHE A 285 -9.09 10.20 -12.17
N THR A 286 -10.03 10.45 -13.08
CA THR A 286 -10.96 11.58 -12.94
C THR A 286 -12.13 11.32 -12.01
N SER A 287 -12.40 10.05 -11.67
CA SER A 287 -13.58 9.66 -10.88
C SER A 287 -13.30 9.27 -9.43
N TYR A 288 -12.08 8.81 -9.13
CA TYR A 288 -11.72 8.24 -7.82
C TYR A 288 -10.39 8.76 -7.34
N SER A 289 -10.25 8.95 -6.02
CA SER A 289 -8.95 9.18 -5.39
C SER A 289 -8.13 7.91 -5.40
N PHE A 290 -6.83 8.00 -5.71
CA PHE A 290 -5.91 6.87 -5.61
C PHE A 290 -4.97 7.04 -4.43
N LEU A 291 -4.63 5.90 -3.80
CA LEU A 291 -3.47 5.79 -2.92
C LEU A 291 -2.46 4.86 -3.58
N PHE A 292 -1.36 5.42 -4.06
CA PHE A 292 -0.26 4.66 -4.66
C PHE A 292 0.62 4.07 -3.57
N LEU A 293 0.78 2.72 -3.61
CA LEU A 293 1.52 1.93 -2.64
C LEU A 293 2.52 1.04 -3.36
N GLY A 294 3.80 1.13 -3.00
CA GLY A 294 4.86 0.34 -3.62
C GLY A 294 5.09 0.64 -5.11
N CYS A 295 4.64 1.80 -5.58
CA CYS A 295 4.86 2.30 -6.93
C CYS A 295 6.06 3.23 -6.95
N SER A 296 6.95 3.09 -7.92
CA SER A 296 8.08 4.03 -8.10
C SER A 296 7.61 5.39 -8.63
N LEU A 297 6.47 5.44 -9.33
CA LEU A 297 5.95 6.61 -10.05
C LEU A 297 7.06 7.28 -10.89
N SER A 298 7.92 6.46 -11.47
CA SER A 298 8.95 6.88 -12.42
C SER A 298 8.31 7.35 -13.73
N ALA A 299 9.11 7.78 -14.69
CA ALA A 299 8.60 8.28 -15.97
C ALA A 299 8.09 7.16 -16.90
N ASP A 300 7.27 6.22 -16.39
CA ASP A 300 6.59 5.18 -17.15
C ASP A 300 5.29 5.72 -17.82
N ARG A 301 4.68 4.91 -18.67
CA ARG A 301 3.47 5.32 -19.43
C ARG A 301 2.25 5.49 -18.54
N THR A 302 2.22 4.87 -17.38
CA THR A 302 1.11 5.04 -16.43
C THR A 302 1.13 6.43 -15.81
N ILE A 303 2.30 6.88 -15.29
CA ILE A 303 2.43 8.24 -14.75
C ILE A 303 2.30 9.29 -15.83
N GLN A 304 2.84 9.05 -17.04
CA GLN A 304 2.65 9.94 -18.19
C GLN A 304 1.17 10.11 -18.55
N THR A 305 0.38 9.02 -18.45
CA THR A 305 -1.06 9.09 -18.65
C THR A 305 -1.72 10.01 -17.62
N PHE A 306 -1.35 9.90 -16.32
CA PHE A 306 -1.90 10.76 -15.27
C PHE A 306 -1.52 12.23 -15.46
N MET A 307 -0.25 12.51 -15.78
CA MET A 307 0.20 13.87 -16.11
C MET A 307 -0.60 14.47 -17.29
N ARG A 308 -0.84 13.65 -18.32
CA ARG A 308 -1.61 14.11 -19.49
C ARG A 308 -3.09 14.32 -19.14
N VAL A 309 -3.67 13.50 -18.28
CA VAL A 309 -5.04 13.71 -17.77
C VAL A 309 -5.11 15.00 -16.95
N ALA A 310 -4.18 15.22 -16.02
CA ALA A 310 -4.15 16.43 -15.21
C ALA A 310 -4.01 17.70 -16.05
N GLN A 311 -3.21 17.65 -17.10
CA GLN A 311 -3.06 18.75 -18.05
C GLN A 311 -4.34 19.05 -18.84
N LEU A 312 -5.10 18.02 -19.22
CA LEU A 312 -6.30 18.16 -20.05
C LEU A 312 -7.54 18.58 -19.26
N GLU A 313 -7.71 17.99 -18.07
CA GLU A 313 -8.92 18.21 -17.26
C GLU A 313 -8.80 19.44 -16.33
N GLY A 314 -7.55 19.88 -16.03
CA GLY A 314 -7.27 20.87 -14.99
C GLY A 314 -7.26 20.24 -13.60
N GLN A 315 -6.26 20.60 -12.81
CA GLN A 315 -6.05 20.01 -11.47
C GLN A 315 -7.23 20.26 -10.52
N GLU A 316 -7.92 21.38 -10.69
CA GLU A 316 -9.09 21.77 -9.90
C GLU A 316 -10.33 20.88 -10.14
N ASN A 317 -10.33 20.11 -11.22
CA ASN A 317 -11.41 19.18 -11.58
C ASN A 317 -11.10 17.72 -11.23
N LEU A 318 -9.94 17.48 -10.62
CA LEU A 318 -9.51 16.12 -10.26
C LEU A 318 -9.69 15.85 -8.77
N PRO A 319 -10.00 14.60 -8.38
CA PRO A 319 -9.91 14.19 -6.99
C PRO A 319 -8.44 14.25 -6.52
N HIS A 320 -8.23 14.41 -5.23
CA HIS A 320 -6.89 14.32 -4.63
C HIS A 320 -6.36 12.89 -4.69
N HIS A 321 -5.16 12.72 -5.22
CA HIS A 321 -4.46 11.45 -5.24
C HIS A 321 -3.27 11.51 -4.28
N TYR A 322 -2.91 10.37 -3.68
CA TYR A 322 -1.87 10.28 -2.67
C TYR A 322 -0.87 9.16 -3.01
N ALA A 323 0.37 9.30 -2.55
CA ALA A 323 1.38 8.27 -2.71
C ALA A 323 2.26 8.17 -1.46
N LEU A 324 2.51 6.94 -0.95
CA LEU A 324 3.55 6.69 0.04
C LEU A 324 4.85 6.41 -0.69
N LEU A 325 5.86 7.29 -0.54
CA LEU A 325 7.08 7.24 -1.32
C LEU A 325 8.34 7.45 -0.46
N ALA A 326 9.39 6.69 -0.79
CA ALA A 326 10.73 6.94 -0.27
C ALA A 326 11.25 8.28 -0.81
N CYS A 327 11.70 9.14 0.10
CA CYS A 327 12.28 10.43 -0.26
C CYS A 327 13.74 10.23 -0.66
N PRO A 328 14.13 10.50 -1.92
CA PRO A 328 15.54 10.42 -2.28
C PRO A 328 16.41 11.33 -1.43
N THR A 329 17.60 10.85 -1.06
CA THR A 329 18.61 11.68 -0.40
C THR A 329 19.22 12.71 -1.36
N ASP A 330 19.24 12.41 -2.66
CA ASP A 330 19.65 13.32 -3.72
C ASP A 330 18.59 14.40 -3.95
N ALA A 331 18.95 15.67 -3.73
CA ALA A 331 18.04 16.80 -3.85
C ALA A 331 17.52 17.03 -5.29
N ALA A 332 18.34 16.74 -6.32
CA ALA A 332 17.94 16.89 -7.71
C ALA A 332 16.93 15.80 -8.11
N LYS A 333 17.17 14.57 -7.70
CA LYS A 333 16.21 13.45 -7.87
C LYS A 333 14.89 13.76 -7.16
N LYS A 334 14.95 14.23 -5.91
CA LYS A 334 13.76 14.62 -5.16
C LYS A 334 12.97 15.71 -5.89
N ALA A 335 13.63 16.78 -6.33
CA ALA A 335 12.98 17.87 -7.06
C ALA A 335 12.31 17.38 -8.35
N ALA A 336 12.97 16.48 -9.10
CA ALA A 336 12.40 15.90 -10.32
C ALA A 336 11.14 15.04 -10.04
N ILE A 337 11.13 14.28 -8.93
CA ILE A 337 9.96 13.50 -8.51
C ILE A 337 8.85 14.46 -8.03
N ASP A 338 9.17 15.43 -7.17
CA ASP A 338 8.19 16.44 -6.70
C ASP A 338 7.48 17.14 -7.88
N GLN A 339 8.24 17.55 -8.90
CA GLN A 339 7.67 18.17 -10.11
C GLN A 339 6.74 17.20 -10.86
N ARG A 340 7.18 15.98 -11.10
CA ARG A 340 6.38 14.95 -11.79
C ARG A 340 5.07 14.64 -11.07
N LEU A 341 5.13 14.49 -9.74
CA LEU A 341 3.95 14.25 -8.92
C LEU A 341 3.00 15.45 -8.93
N ALA A 342 3.54 16.68 -8.88
CA ALA A 342 2.74 17.89 -9.02
C ALA A 342 2.05 17.95 -10.39
N ASP A 343 2.77 17.64 -11.48
CA ASP A 343 2.21 17.60 -12.83
C ASP A 343 1.12 16.53 -12.99
N ALA A 344 1.21 15.44 -12.23
CA ALA A 344 0.21 14.37 -12.18
C ALA A 344 -0.88 14.58 -11.11
N HIS A 345 -0.89 15.70 -10.40
CA HIS A 345 -1.80 15.98 -9.29
C HIS A 345 -1.80 14.91 -8.18
N ILE A 346 -0.61 14.38 -7.86
CA ILE A 346 -0.42 13.36 -6.80
C ILE A 346 0.32 13.99 -5.63
N THR A 347 -0.25 13.87 -4.43
CA THR A 347 0.32 14.36 -3.18
C THR A 347 1.18 13.30 -2.52
N PRO A 348 2.51 13.48 -2.40
CA PRO A 348 3.37 12.52 -1.72
C PRO A 348 3.27 12.63 -0.19
N LEU A 349 3.25 11.48 0.48
CA LEU A 349 3.64 11.31 1.88
C LEU A 349 5.02 10.65 1.86
N TRP A 350 6.02 11.40 2.28
CA TRP A 350 7.41 10.96 2.21
C TRP A 350 7.80 10.13 3.43
N TYR A 351 8.64 9.11 3.21
CA TYR A 351 9.40 8.44 4.27
C TYR A 351 10.88 8.37 3.89
N PRO A 352 11.82 8.15 4.83
CA PRO A 352 13.25 8.13 4.53
C PRO A 352 13.63 7.04 3.52
N GLU A 353 14.58 7.34 2.64
CA GLU A 353 15.08 6.40 1.63
C GLU A 353 15.64 5.14 2.29
N GLY A 354 15.22 3.96 1.79
CA GLY A 354 15.61 2.66 2.33
C GLY A 354 14.75 2.16 3.51
N GLU A 355 13.98 3.01 4.16
CA GLU A 355 13.20 2.70 5.36
C GLU A 355 11.77 2.25 5.03
N HIS A 356 11.62 1.19 4.26
CA HIS A 356 10.31 0.75 3.74
C HIS A 356 9.30 0.30 4.82
N GLY A 357 9.77 0.00 6.04
CA GLY A 357 8.90 -0.29 7.19
C GLY A 357 7.94 0.85 7.57
N TYR A 358 8.24 2.09 7.17
CA TYR A 358 7.34 3.23 7.34
C TYR A 358 6.00 3.05 6.61
N VAL A 359 5.98 2.32 5.49
CA VAL A 359 4.74 2.07 4.74
C VAL A 359 3.75 1.29 5.61
N GLU A 360 4.21 0.24 6.29
CA GLU A 360 3.38 -0.55 7.19
C GLU A 360 2.89 0.27 8.38
N GLN A 361 3.78 1.06 9.00
CA GLN A 361 3.43 1.93 10.12
C GLN A 361 2.40 3.00 9.70
N MET A 362 2.59 3.65 8.54
CA MET A 362 1.64 4.64 8.02
C MET A 362 0.28 4.02 7.68
N LEU A 363 0.25 2.81 7.11
CA LEU A 363 -0.99 2.08 6.88
C LEU A 363 -1.66 1.68 8.21
N GLY A 364 -0.88 1.29 9.22
CA GLY A 364 -1.38 1.03 10.58
C GLY A 364 -2.13 2.23 11.17
N LEU A 365 -1.59 3.45 11.00
CA LEU A 365 -2.25 4.69 11.44
C LEU A 365 -3.58 5.00 10.71
N LEU A 366 -3.81 4.42 9.53
CA LEU A 366 -5.09 4.55 8.82
C LEU A 366 -6.16 3.62 9.40
N LEU A 367 -5.77 2.53 10.07
CA LEU A 367 -6.68 1.59 10.73
C LEU A 367 -7.23 2.11 12.07
N ASP A 368 -6.45 2.95 12.77
CA ASP A 368 -6.83 3.60 14.03
C ASP A 368 -7.90 4.68 13.78
#